data_d1dd665271bec5fc9bdd43b94b9d1774
#
_entry.id   d1dd665271bec5fc9bdd43b94b9d1774
#
_cell.length_a   1.000
_cell.length_b   1.000
_cell.length_c   1.000
_cell.angle_alpha   90.00
_cell.angle_beta   90.00
_cell.angle_gamma   90.00
#
_symmetry.space_group_name_H-M   'P 1'
#
loop_
_entity.id
_entity.type
_entity.pdbx_description
1 polymer ?
#
loop_
_entity_poly.entity_id
_entity_poly.type
_entity_poly.pdbx_seq_one_letter_code
_entity_poly.pdbx_strand_id
1 'polypeptide(L)'
;MKRLALALVVPILLVILPLVLRPSADWSPDAPESLVIITPNSEQIKYEFEHAFRKWYREHRGRDIRIDWRSPGGTSDIVRYINDRFEAEFRLYALEKGLEWDRETAAAFKDSKLSPDDHPARKLLLESDIGIGIDLFFGGGTYDQAKFASIGYAVGAGVKERHPDWFTDDVIPMNFAGEQIYDPQGRYYGYCLSSFGIAYNFRRIRELGVEAPQNWIDLTKPAYFGTLVLADPTK
;
A
#
# COMPACT_ATOMS: atom_id res chain seq x y z
N MET A 1 -34.69 19.60 39.10
CA MET A 1 -33.59 20.30 38.42
C MET A 1 -32.25 19.58 38.56
N LYS A 2 -31.77 19.15 39.75
CA LYS A 2 -30.46 18.47 39.89
C LYS A 2 -30.30 17.16 39.10
N ARG A 3 -31.38 16.33 38.97
CA ARG A 3 -31.33 15.06 38.18
C ARG A 3 -31.28 15.29 36.68
N LEU A 4 -31.89 16.38 36.18
CA LEU A 4 -31.86 16.73 34.76
C LEU A 4 -30.48 17.28 34.35
N ALA A 5 -29.85 18.07 35.26
CA ALA A 5 -28.48 18.55 35.04
C ALA A 5 -27.48 17.41 34.99
N LEU A 6 -27.61 16.38 35.84
CA LEU A 6 -26.72 15.21 35.82
C LEU A 6 -26.91 14.37 34.55
N ALA A 7 -28.15 14.27 34.02
CA ALA A 7 -28.48 13.54 32.80
C ALA A 7 -27.88 14.20 31.55
N LEU A 8 -27.58 15.51 31.56
CA LEU A 8 -26.94 16.23 30.48
C LEU A 8 -25.41 16.24 30.59
N VAL A 9 -24.87 16.19 31.81
CA VAL A 9 -23.40 16.21 32.03
C VAL A 9 -22.72 14.96 31.46
N VAL A 10 -23.34 13.78 31.62
CA VAL A 10 -22.73 12.52 31.14
C VAL A 10 -22.56 12.49 29.61
N PRO A 11 -23.59 12.76 28.77
CA PRO A 11 -23.39 12.80 27.32
C PRO A 11 -22.44 13.94 26.87
N ILE A 12 -22.46 15.08 27.54
CA ILE A 12 -21.51 16.18 27.25
C ILE A 12 -20.06 15.72 27.55
N LEU A 13 -19.83 15.06 28.68
CA LEU A 13 -18.53 14.50 29.01
C LEU A 13 -18.07 13.42 28.01
N LEU A 14 -18.97 12.54 27.57
CA LEU A 14 -18.67 11.52 26.56
C LEU A 14 -18.27 12.11 25.21
N VAL A 15 -18.75 13.30 24.86
CA VAL A 15 -18.39 14.00 23.63
C VAL A 15 -17.10 14.83 23.82
N ILE A 16 -16.99 15.55 24.94
CA ILE A 16 -15.89 16.48 25.18
C ILE A 16 -14.60 15.74 25.61
N LEU A 17 -14.72 14.67 26.40
CA LEU A 17 -13.57 13.94 26.92
C LEU A 17 -12.66 13.39 25.83
N PRO A 18 -13.17 12.73 24.76
CA PRO A 18 -12.34 12.29 23.64
C PRO A 18 -11.69 13.45 22.86
N LEU A 19 -12.34 14.61 22.81
CA LEU A 19 -11.80 15.80 22.15
C LEU A 19 -10.67 16.45 22.96
N VAL A 20 -10.82 16.48 24.30
CA VAL A 20 -9.80 17.04 25.22
C VAL A 20 -8.63 16.06 25.42
N LEU A 21 -8.92 14.75 25.45
CA LEU A 21 -7.91 13.71 25.59
C LEU A 21 -7.34 13.27 24.23
N ARG A 22 -7.82 13.88 23.15
CA ARG A 22 -7.23 13.61 21.83
C ARG A 22 -5.73 13.94 21.93
N PRO A 23 -4.83 12.96 21.70
CA PRO A 23 -3.42 13.26 21.64
C PRO A 23 -3.27 14.41 20.64
N SER A 24 -2.60 15.49 21.05
CA SER A 24 -2.18 16.51 20.10
C SER A 24 -1.47 15.74 18.98
N ALA A 25 -2.04 15.75 17.79
CA ALA A 25 -1.27 15.28 16.66
C ALA A 25 0.03 16.07 16.72
N ASP A 26 1.16 15.36 16.82
CA ASP A 26 2.50 15.96 16.84
C ASP A 26 2.80 16.63 15.48
N TRP A 27 1.79 17.26 14.93
CA TRP A 27 1.85 17.97 13.66
C TRP A 27 2.26 19.42 13.90
N SER A 28 3.39 19.76 13.32
CA SER A 28 3.78 21.17 13.17
C SER A 28 3.16 21.71 11.89
N PRO A 29 2.27 22.71 11.94
CA PRO A 29 1.74 23.38 10.76
C PRO A 29 2.83 23.99 9.88
N ASP A 30 3.97 24.30 10.48
CA ASP A 30 5.14 24.91 9.85
C ASP A 30 6.18 23.88 9.40
N ALA A 31 5.85 22.57 9.37
CA ALA A 31 6.76 21.56 8.87
C ALA A 31 7.11 21.86 7.40
N PRO A 32 8.39 22.11 7.07
CA PRO A 32 8.80 22.57 5.76
C PRO A 32 8.66 21.48 4.69
N GLU A 33 8.52 20.22 5.11
CA GLU A 33 8.43 19.05 4.23
C GLU A 33 7.20 18.21 4.57
N SER A 34 6.64 17.60 3.54
CA SER A 34 5.56 16.64 3.69
C SER A 34 5.81 15.43 2.82
N LEU A 35 5.41 14.26 3.32
CA LEU A 35 5.45 13.00 2.60
C LEU A 35 4.02 12.47 2.47
N VAL A 36 3.55 12.30 1.25
CA VAL A 36 2.21 11.78 0.95
C VAL A 36 2.29 10.28 0.74
N ILE A 37 1.67 9.52 1.64
CA ILE A 37 1.71 8.05 1.63
C ILE A 37 0.32 7.50 1.40
N ILE A 38 0.15 6.67 0.38
CA ILE A 38 -1.08 5.91 0.18
C ILE A 38 -0.90 4.49 0.73
N THR A 39 -1.90 4.01 1.49
CA THR A 39 -1.77 2.73 2.20
C THR A 39 -3.13 2.08 2.50
N PRO A 40 -3.24 0.73 2.43
CA PRO A 40 -4.37 -0.03 2.93
C PRO A 40 -4.22 -0.40 4.42
N ASN A 41 -3.09 -0.05 5.05
CA ASN A 41 -2.80 -0.43 6.42
C ASN A 41 -3.74 0.24 7.44
N SER A 42 -3.93 -0.43 8.57
CA SER A 42 -4.75 0.07 9.68
C SER A 42 -4.17 1.33 10.32
N GLU A 43 -5.01 2.09 11.02
CA GLU A 43 -4.61 3.31 11.74
C GLU A 43 -3.48 3.04 12.74
N GLN A 44 -3.47 1.87 13.39
CA GLN A 44 -2.42 1.52 14.32
C GLN A 44 -1.05 1.40 13.63
N ILE A 45 -0.99 0.74 12.48
CA ILE A 45 0.26 0.60 11.71
C ILE A 45 0.73 1.98 11.23
N LYS A 46 -0.17 2.81 10.72
CA LYS A 46 0.15 4.19 10.32
C LYS A 46 0.75 4.98 11.47
N TYR A 47 0.12 4.94 12.64
CA TYR A 47 0.58 5.65 13.84
C TYR A 47 2.00 5.21 14.25
N GLU A 48 2.25 3.91 14.33
CA GLU A 48 3.56 3.37 14.75
C GLU A 48 4.67 3.78 13.76
N PHE A 49 4.41 3.63 12.46
CA PHE A 49 5.38 4.00 11.44
C PHE A 49 5.62 5.52 11.39
N GLU A 50 4.57 6.33 11.47
CA GLU A 50 4.70 7.78 11.51
C GLU A 50 5.53 8.23 12.72
N HIS A 51 5.20 7.72 13.91
CA HIS A 51 5.91 8.07 15.13
C HIS A 51 7.39 7.73 15.04
N ALA A 52 7.71 6.50 14.62
CA ALA A 52 9.09 6.03 14.48
C ALA A 52 9.85 6.83 13.40
N PHE A 53 9.22 7.05 12.24
CA PHE A 53 9.84 7.77 11.14
C PHE A 53 10.08 9.24 11.46
N ARG A 54 9.12 9.95 12.05
CA ARG A 54 9.28 11.35 12.45
C ARG A 54 10.37 11.51 13.50
N LYS A 55 10.46 10.58 14.47
CA LYS A 55 11.56 10.56 15.46
C LYS A 55 12.91 10.41 14.75
N TRP A 56 13.04 9.40 13.90
CA TRP A 56 14.26 9.17 13.11
C TRP A 56 14.62 10.37 12.25
N TYR A 57 13.64 10.99 11.60
CA TYR A 57 13.83 12.13 10.70
C TYR A 57 14.36 13.34 11.46
N ARG A 58 13.81 13.65 12.65
CA ARG A 58 14.32 14.72 13.53
C ARG A 58 15.76 14.46 13.96
N GLU A 59 16.08 13.23 14.35
CA GLU A 59 17.43 12.84 14.79
C GLU A 59 18.48 12.95 13.68
N HIS A 60 18.10 12.60 12.42
CA HIS A 60 19.05 12.54 11.31
C HIS A 60 19.03 13.77 10.39
N ARG A 61 17.93 14.52 10.36
CA ARG A 61 17.76 15.69 9.50
C ARG A 61 17.66 17.00 10.26
N GLY A 62 17.51 16.98 11.60
CA GLY A 62 17.42 18.17 12.44
C GLY A 62 16.12 18.98 12.28
N ARG A 63 15.11 18.42 11.59
CA ARG A 63 13.83 19.08 11.30
C ARG A 63 12.68 18.06 11.32
N ASP A 64 11.47 18.55 11.46
CA ASP A 64 10.27 17.70 11.43
C ASP A 64 9.75 17.51 10.00
N ILE A 65 8.91 16.47 9.82
CA ILE A 65 8.25 16.15 8.57
C ILE A 65 6.79 15.82 8.86
N ARG A 66 5.89 16.28 7.98
CA ARG A 66 4.48 15.92 8.00
C ARG A 66 4.23 14.68 7.15
N ILE A 67 3.49 13.72 7.70
CA ILE A 67 3.01 12.58 6.92
C ILE A 67 1.54 12.81 6.58
N ASP A 68 1.22 12.78 5.29
CA ASP A 68 -0.15 12.86 4.78
C ASP A 68 -0.60 11.46 4.33
N TRP A 69 -1.36 10.80 5.19
CA TRP A 69 -1.86 9.46 4.93
C TRP A 69 -3.10 9.49 4.03
N ARG A 70 -3.05 8.73 2.93
CA ARG A 70 -4.17 8.51 2.02
C ARG A 70 -4.62 7.06 2.13
N SER A 71 -5.89 6.83 2.47
CA SER A 71 -6.45 5.47 2.63
C SER A 71 -7.81 5.40 1.94
N PRO A 72 -7.87 5.33 0.60
CA PRO A 72 -9.12 5.29 -0.14
C PRO A 72 -9.87 3.97 0.00
N GLY A 73 -9.26 2.95 0.60
CA GLY A 73 -9.83 1.62 0.78
C GLY A 73 -8.76 0.54 0.85
N GLY A 74 -9.10 -0.68 0.44
CA GLY A 74 -8.17 -1.80 0.34
C GLY A 74 -7.19 -1.65 -0.82
N THR A 75 -6.28 -2.64 -0.96
CA THR A 75 -5.25 -2.63 -2.03
C THR A 75 -5.85 -2.44 -3.42
N SER A 76 -6.97 -3.12 -3.74
CA SER A 76 -7.63 -3.00 -5.04
C SER A 76 -8.18 -1.58 -5.30
N ASP A 77 -8.68 -0.90 -4.26
CA ASP A 77 -9.16 0.47 -4.37
C ASP A 77 -8.00 1.45 -4.60
N ILE A 78 -6.87 1.21 -3.92
CA ILE A 78 -5.63 1.98 -4.12
C ILE A 78 -5.10 1.80 -5.54
N VAL A 79 -5.03 0.56 -6.02
CA VAL A 79 -4.59 0.25 -7.40
C VAL A 79 -5.46 0.98 -8.42
N ARG A 80 -6.78 0.97 -8.24
CA ARG A 80 -7.71 1.72 -9.11
C ARG A 80 -7.46 3.20 -9.02
N TYR A 81 -7.38 3.76 -7.81
CA TYR A 81 -7.10 5.18 -7.58
C TYR A 81 -5.82 5.65 -8.28
N ILE A 82 -4.71 4.91 -8.12
CA ILE A 82 -3.43 5.23 -8.75
C ILE A 82 -3.54 5.20 -10.27
N ASN A 83 -4.17 4.16 -10.84
CA ASN A 83 -4.37 4.06 -12.29
C ASN A 83 -5.20 5.24 -12.83
N ASP A 84 -6.32 5.57 -12.18
CA ASP A 84 -7.21 6.65 -12.60
C ASP A 84 -6.51 8.02 -12.52
N ARG A 85 -5.70 8.23 -11.48
CA ARG A 85 -4.92 9.47 -11.31
C ARG A 85 -3.83 9.60 -12.38
N PHE A 86 -3.05 8.53 -12.62
CA PHE A 86 -2.04 8.55 -13.68
C PHE A 86 -2.67 8.76 -15.06
N GLU A 87 -3.79 8.11 -15.36
CA GLU A 87 -4.49 8.31 -16.63
C GLU A 87 -4.97 9.76 -16.80
N ALA A 88 -5.53 10.36 -15.74
CA ALA A 88 -5.99 11.74 -15.78
C ALA A 88 -4.83 12.73 -15.98
N GLU A 89 -3.76 12.62 -15.21
CA GLU A 89 -2.60 13.50 -15.31
C GLU A 89 -1.86 13.31 -16.64
N PHE A 90 -1.65 12.06 -17.06
CA PHE A 90 -0.99 11.79 -18.33
C PHE A 90 -1.79 12.27 -19.53
N ARG A 91 -3.12 12.14 -19.49
CA ARG A 91 -3.98 12.69 -20.55
C ARG A 91 -3.77 14.19 -20.75
N LEU A 92 -3.74 14.96 -19.66
CA LEU A 92 -3.52 16.40 -19.73
C LEU A 92 -2.15 16.72 -20.31
N TYR A 93 -1.12 16.02 -19.83
CA TYR A 93 0.25 16.18 -20.29
C TYR A 93 0.41 15.79 -21.77
N ALA A 94 -0.16 14.67 -22.20
CA ALA A 94 -0.13 14.22 -23.58
C ALA A 94 -0.76 15.25 -24.55
N LEU A 95 -1.91 15.80 -24.18
CA LEU A 95 -2.57 16.85 -24.94
C LEU A 95 -1.72 18.14 -25.01
N GLU A 96 -1.07 18.53 -23.91
CA GLU A 96 -0.13 19.66 -23.87
C GLU A 96 1.06 19.46 -24.81
N LYS A 97 1.55 18.21 -24.91
CA LYS A 97 2.63 17.83 -25.83
C LYS A 97 2.16 17.60 -27.27
N GLY A 98 0.89 17.83 -27.58
CA GLY A 98 0.32 17.70 -28.93
C GLY A 98 0.01 16.27 -29.33
N LEU A 99 -0.03 15.32 -28.38
CA LEU A 99 -0.43 13.94 -28.64
C LEU A 99 -1.96 13.84 -28.51
N GLU A 100 -2.63 13.33 -29.54
CA GLU A 100 -4.07 13.11 -29.52
C GLU A 100 -4.43 12.02 -28.49
N TRP A 101 -5.49 12.26 -27.71
CA TRP A 101 -5.96 11.31 -26.70
C TRP A 101 -7.14 10.50 -27.24
N ASP A 102 -6.83 9.43 -27.93
CA ASP A 102 -7.79 8.45 -28.42
C ASP A 102 -7.72 7.13 -27.62
N ARG A 103 -8.46 6.13 -28.06
CA ARG A 103 -8.50 4.81 -27.41
C ARG A 103 -7.18 4.05 -27.50
N GLU A 104 -6.45 4.21 -28.61
CA GLU A 104 -5.16 3.55 -28.83
C GLU A 104 -4.11 4.16 -27.90
N THR A 105 -4.01 5.48 -27.88
CA THR A 105 -3.13 6.23 -26.97
C THR A 105 -3.40 5.90 -25.50
N ALA A 106 -4.68 5.84 -25.09
CA ALA A 106 -5.10 5.50 -23.73
C ALA A 106 -4.79 4.04 -23.35
N ALA A 107 -4.66 3.16 -24.29
CA ALA A 107 -4.21 1.78 -24.06
C ALA A 107 -2.68 1.68 -24.02
N ALA A 108 -2.01 2.32 -24.97
CA ALA A 108 -0.58 2.20 -25.18
C ALA A 108 0.25 2.79 -24.04
N PHE A 109 -0.15 3.93 -23.44
CA PHE A 109 0.67 4.59 -22.42
C PHE A 109 0.94 3.69 -21.21
N LYS A 110 0.00 2.84 -20.83
CA LYS A 110 0.08 1.91 -19.69
C LYS A 110 0.41 0.46 -20.06
N ASP A 111 0.63 0.17 -21.34
CA ASP A 111 1.01 -1.17 -21.77
C ASP A 111 2.50 -1.42 -21.55
N SER A 112 2.82 -2.17 -20.48
CA SER A 112 4.19 -2.51 -20.11
C SER A 112 4.92 -3.42 -21.10
N LYS A 113 4.22 -3.97 -22.11
CA LYS A 113 4.81 -4.79 -23.16
C LYS A 113 5.36 -3.97 -24.32
N LEU A 114 4.89 -2.72 -24.44
CA LEU A 114 5.39 -1.80 -25.45
C LEU A 114 6.72 -1.15 -24.98
N SER A 115 7.68 -1.11 -25.88
CA SER A 115 8.88 -0.32 -25.70
C SER A 115 8.60 1.18 -25.98
N PRO A 116 9.49 2.09 -25.59
CA PRO A 116 9.37 3.52 -25.94
C PRO A 116 9.24 3.79 -27.44
N ASP A 117 9.82 2.93 -28.27
CA ASP A 117 9.85 3.11 -29.73
C ASP A 117 8.58 2.57 -30.42
N ASP A 118 7.76 1.76 -29.71
CA ASP A 118 6.55 1.15 -30.29
C ASP A 118 5.39 2.15 -30.37
N HIS A 119 5.29 3.10 -29.45
CA HIS A 119 4.21 4.09 -29.42
C HIS A 119 4.60 5.40 -28.74
N PRO A 120 4.25 6.58 -29.30
CA PRO A 120 4.61 7.88 -28.73
C PRO A 120 4.14 8.10 -27.29
N ALA A 121 2.95 7.60 -26.92
CA ALA A 121 2.45 7.70 -25.56
C ALA A 121 3.31 6.94 -24.55
N ARG A 122 3.83 5.76 -24.95
CA ARG A 122 4.71 4.97 -24.10
C ARG A 122 6.04 5.69 -23.86
N LYS A 123 6.62 6.23 -24.92
CA LYS A 123 7.84 7.03 -24.85
C LYS A 123 7.61 8.26 -23.96
N LEU A 124 6.54 8.99 -24.21
CA LEU A 124 6.23 10.22 -23.49
C LEU A 124 6.03 9.97 -21.98
N LEU A 125 5.38 8.85 -21.58
CA LEU A 125 5.25 8.49 -20.17
C LEU A 125 6.60 8.21 -19.52
N LEU A 126 7.43 7.36 -20.15
CA LEU A 126 8.68 6.91 -19.57
C LEU A 126 9.77 8.01 -19.52
N GLU A 127 9.66 9.03 -20.37
CA GLU A 127 10.54 10.20 -20.40
C GLU A 127 9.99 11.38 -19.57
N SER A 128 8.76 11.26 -19.01
CA SER A 128 8.13 12.33 -18.24
C SER A 128 8.48 12.26 -16.75
N ASP A 129 8.38 13.41 -16.09
CA ASP A 129 8.43 13.55 -14.64
C ASP A 129 7.02 13.65 -14.04
N ILE A 130 6.01 13.05 -14.72
CA ILE A 130 4.63 13.08 -14.25
C ILE A 130 4.51 12.35 -12.92
N GLY A 131 3.93 13.06 -11.94
CA GLY A 131 3.55 12.53 -10.64
C GLY A 131 2.07 12.76 -10.35
N ILE A 132 1.52 11.96 -9.46
CA ILE A 132 0.12 12.04 -9.02
C ILE A 132 -0.04 12.66 -7.63
N GLY A 133 1.03 13.25 -7.09
CA GLY A 133 1.06 13.80 -5.74
C GLY A 133 1.04 12.72 -4.65
N ILE A 134 1.52 11.53 -4.95
CA ILE A 134 1.77 10.43 -4.01
C ILE A 134 3.26 10.12 -4.06
N ASP A 135 3.92 10.17 -2.91
CA ASP A 135 5.36 9.92 -2.81
C ASP A 135 5.67 8.46 -2.54
N LEU A 136 4.77 7.75 -1.83
CA LEU A 136 4.97 6.36 -1.45
C LEU A 136 3.66 5.57 -1.44
N PHE A 137 3.66 4.39 -2.06
CA PHE A 137 2.66 3.37 -1.81
C PHE A 137 3.21 2.38 -0.77
N PHE A 138 2.65 2.43 0.45
CA PHE A 138 3.08 1.61 1.58
C PHE A 138 2.10 0.48 1.84
N GLY A 139 2.45 -0.72 1.46
CA GLY A 139 1.62 -1.93 1.55
C GLY A 139 1.28 -2.52 0.19
N GLY A 140 0.22 -3.30 0.13
CA GLY A 140 -0.12 -4.10 -1.05
C GLY A 140 0.75 -5.34 -1.19
N GLY A 141 0.56 -6.06 -2.28
CA GLY A 141 1.33 -7.25 -2.63
C GLY A 141 2.44 -6.95 -3.64
N THR A 142 3.41 -7.86 -3.72
CA THR A 142 4.52 -7.81 -4.69
C THR A 142 4.01 -7.69 -6.13
N TYR A 143 2.89 -8.36 -6.44
CA TYR A 143 2.26 -8.31 -7.76
C TYR A 143 1.89 -6.87 -8.17
N ASP A 144 1.22 -6.11 -7.28
CA ASP A 144 0.78 -4.75 -7.59
C ASP A 144 1.96 -3.80 -7.73
N GLN A 145 2.96 -3.93 -6.87
CA GLN A 145 4.19 -3.14 -6.90
C GLN A 145 4.99 -3.41 -8.19
N ALA A 146 5.16 -4.69 -8.55
CA ALA A 146 5.85 -5.08 -9.78
C ALA A 146 5.11 -4.57 -11.04
N LYS A 147 3.77 -4.59 -11.01
CA LYS A 147 2.95 -4.04 -12.09
C LYS A 147 3.17 -2.53 -12.25
N PHE A 148 3.14 -1.76 -11.18
CA PHE A 148 3.40 -0.31 -11.24
C PHE A 148 4.83 -0.01 -11.71
N ALA A 149 5.82 -0.78 -11.27
CA ALA A 149 7.17 -0.69 -11.77
C ALA A 149 7.26 -0.97 -13.28
N SER A 150 6.60 -2.02 -13.77
CA SER A 150 6.62 -2.40 -15.20
C SER A 150 5.92 -1.37 -16.10
N ILE A 151 4.86 -0.73 -15.60
CA ILE A 151 4.16 0.35 -16.33
C ILE A 151 5.02 1.63 -16.36
N GLY A 152 5.87 1.85 -15.36
CA GLY A 152 6.66 3.09 -15.22
C GLY A 152 6.03 4.11 -14.27
N TYR A 153 5.09 3.69 -13.43
CA TYR A 153 4.48 4.54 -12.39
C TYR A 153 5.36 4.66 -11.15
N ALA A 154 6.20 3.67 -10.90
CA ALA A 154 7.14 3.66 -9.80
C ALA A 154 8.55 3.98 -10.29
N VAL A 155 9.25 4.84 -9.55
CA VAL A 155 10.63 5.25 -9.81
C VAL A 155 11.58 4.67 -8.77
N GLY A 156 12.85 4.53 -9.12
CA GLY A 156 13.88 4.06 -8.20
C GLY A 156 14.16 5.09 -7.11
N ALA A 157 14.10 4.66 -5.85
CA ALA A 157 14.37 5.54 -4.71
C ALA A 157 15.86 5.62 -4.32
N GLY A 158 16.76 4.92 -5.03
CA GLY A 158 18.19 4.91 -4.76
C GLY A 158 18.59 4.28 -3.43
N VAL A 159 17.73 3.44 -2.82
CA VAL A 159 18.03 2.79 -1.53
C VAL A 159 19.11 1.73 -1.70
N LYS A 160 19.03 0.95 -2.77
CA LYS A 160 20.00 -0.11 -3.07
C LYS A 160 21.39 0.45 -3.32
N GLU A 161 21.49 1.59 -3.99
CA GLU A 161 22.73 2.27 -4.28
C GLU A 161 23.38 2.86 -3.02
N ARG A 162 22.54 3.33 -2.06
CA ARG A 162 23.02 3.87 -0.79
C ARG A 162 23.39 2.80 0.25
N HIS A 163 22.78 1.61 0.13
CA HIS A 163 22.93 0.51 1.09
C HIS A 163 23.15 -0.82 0.36
N PRO A 164 24.20 -0.95 -0.46
CA PRO A 164 24.46 -2.17 -1.25
C PRO A 164 24.69 -3.41 -0.38
N ASP A 165 25.21 -3.22 0.83
CA ASP A 165 25.43 -4.24 1.85
C ASP A 165 24.15 -4.88 2.39
N TRP A 166 23.00 -4.21 2.28
CA TRP A 166 21.71 -4.78 2.68
C TRP A 166 21.17 -5.76 1.66
N PHE A 167 21.42 -5.54 0.37
CA PHE A 167 20.81 -6.26 -0.74
C PHE A 167 21.73 -7.37 -1.25
N THR A 168 22.04 -8.31 -0.35
CA THR A 168 22.84 -9.51 -0.62
C THR A 168 22.01 -10.75 -0.31
N ASP A 169 22.41 -11.90 -0.84
CA ASP A 169 21.70 -13.16 -0.62
C ASP A 169 21.63 -13.57 0.85
N ASP A 170 22.61 -13.12 1.66
CA ASP A 170 22.67 -13.43 3.11
C ASP A 170 21.83 -12.47 3.98
N VAL A 171 21.53 -11.26 3.52
CA VAL A 171 20.84 -10.23 4.32
C VAL A 171 19.41 -10.03 3.81
N ILE A 172 19.26 -9.47 2.61
CA ILE A 172 17.98 -9.31 1.93
C ILE A 172 18.12 -9.92 0.53
N PRO A 173 17.79 -11.20 0.35
CA PRO A 173 17.89 -11.85 -0.95
C PRO A 173 16.87 -11.27 -1.92
N MET A 174 17.20 -11.24 -3.22
CA MET A 174 16.26 -10.76 -4.23
C MET A 174 15.01 -11.62 -4.32
N ASN A 175 15.16 -12.93 -4.11
CA ASN A 175 14.08 -13.89 -4.18
C ASN A 175 13.98 -14.69 -2.88
N PHE A 176 12.78 -14.86 -2.36
CA PHE A 176 12.52 -15.69 -1.19
C PHE A 176 11.29 -16.56 -1.45
N ALA A 177 11.43 -17.88 -1.28
CA ALA A 177 10.35 -18.86 -1.49
C ALA A 177 9.64 -18.72 -2.87
N GLY A 178 10.37 -18.33 -3.92
CA GLY A 178 9.84 -18.15 -5.27
C GLY A 178 9.26 -16.76 -5.57
N GLU A 179 9.23 -15.88 -4.58
CA GLU A 179 8.74 -14.51 -4.72
C GLU A 179 9.91 -13.51 -4.78
N GLN A 180 9.81 -12.53 -5.67
CA GLN A 180 10.78 -11.44 -5.75
C GLN A 180 10.46 -10.39 -4.70
N ILE A 181 11.39 -10.16 -3.76
CA ILE A 181 11.15 -9.29 -2.59
C ILE A 181 11.37 -7.81 -2.94
N TYR A 182 12.27 -7.51 -3.86
CA TYR A 182 12.53 -6.14 -4.31
C TYR A 182 12.84 -6.10 -5.80
N ASP A 183 12.60 -4.96 -6.41
CA ASP A 183 12.91 -4.73 -7.81
C ASP A 183 14.42 -4.53 -8.03
N PRO A 184 15.04 -5.15 -9.05
CA PRO A 184 16.46 -4.94 -9.35
C PRO A 184 16.86 -3.48 -9.56
N GLN A 185 15.93 -2.65 -10.07
CA GLN A 185 16.13 -1.21 -10.30
C GLN A 185 15.68 -0.34 -9.09
N GLY A 186 15.32 -0.97 -7.96
CA GLY A 186 15.01 -0.27 -6.73
C GLY A 186 13.71 0.52 -6.74
N ARG A 187 12.72 0.12 -7.54
CA ARG A 187 11.41 0.80 -7.67
C ARG A 187 10.39 0.34 -6.63
N TYR A 188 10.60 -0.83 -6.01
CA TYR A 188 9.86 -1.28 -4.83
C TYR A 188 10.74 -2.18 -3.96
N TYR A 189 10.36 -2.29 -2.68
CA TYR A 189 11.03 -3.10 -1.68
C TYR A 189 9.99 -3.75 -0.76
N GLY A 190 10.15 -5.06 -0.49
CA GLY A 190 9.40 -5.75 0.55
C GLY A 190 9.86 -5.29 1.94
N TYR A 191 8.93 -4.95 2.82
CA TYR A 191 9.21 -4.53 4.19
C TYR A 191 8.82 -5.59 5.23
N CYS A 192 8.00 -6.55 4.85
CA CYS A 192 7.65 -7.71 5.68
C CYS A 192 7.33 -8.92 4.81
N LEU A 193 7.52 -10.10 5.37
CA LEU A 193 7.07 -11.35 4.78
C LEU A 193 5.77 -11.78 5.45
N SER A 194 4.82 -12.20 4.64
CA SER A 194 3.58 -12.81 5.11
C SER A 194 3.37 -14.15 4.42
N SER A 195 2.61 -15.02 5.05
CA SER A 195 2.26 -16.32 4.49
C SER A 195 0.77 -16.58 4.62
N PHE A 196 0.24 -17.38 3.70
CA PHE A 196 -1.10 -17.92 3.81
C PHE A 196 -1.02 -19.29 4.47
N GLY A 197 -1.97 -19.58 5.35
CA GLY A 197 -2.02 -20.85 6.06
C GLY A 197 -3.45 -21.29 6.32
N ILE A 198 -3.60 -22.53 6.75
CA ILE A 198 -4.87 -23.13 7.13
C ILE A 198 -5.06 -22.90 8.62
N ALA A 199 -6.05 -22.08 9.00
CA ALA A 199 -6.51 -21.95 10.36
C ALA A 199 -7.74 -22.86 10.56
N TYR A 200 -7.74 -23.72 11.58
CA TYR A 200 -8.85 -24.61 11.84
C TYR A 200 -9.27 -24.62 13.30
N ASN A 201 -10.57 -24.85 13.53
CA ASN A 201 -11.12 -24.97 14.87
C ASN A 201 -11.01 -26.42 15.36
N PHE A 202 -10.21 -26.69 16.40
CA PHE A 202 -10.01 -28.02 16.98
C PHE A 202 -11.31 -28.70 17.41
N ARG A 203 -12.27 -27.95 17.95
CA ARG A 203 -13.56 -28.51 18.35
C ARG A 203 -14.31 -29.02 17.12
N ARG A 204 -14.31 -28.23 16.06
CA ARG A 204 -15.00 -28.59 14.81
C ARG A 204 -14.36 -29.80 14.12
N ILE A 205 -13.04 -29.92 14.13
CA ILE A 205 -12.32 -31.08 13.60
C ILE A 205 -12.76 -32.36 14.33
N ARG A 206 -12.85 -32.30 15.67
CA ARG A 206 -13.30 -33.45 16.50
C ARG A 206 -14.76 -33.81 16.23
N GLU A 207 -15.66 -32.82 16.10
CA GLU A 207 -17.07 -33.04 15.79
C GLU A 207 -17.27 -33.71 14.42
N LEU A 208 -16.43 -33.36 13.44
CA LEU A 208 -16.44 -33.96 12.10
C LEU A 208 -15.81 -35.37 12.09
N GLY A 209 -15.09 -35.74 13.13
CA GLY A 209 -14.39 -37.02 13.19
C GLY A 209 -13.27 -37.20 12.15
N VAL A 210 -12.64 -36.09 11.75
CA VAL A 210 -11.58 -36.06 10.74
C VAL A 210 -10.25 -35.64 11.33
N GLU A 211 -9.16 -35.99 10.65
CA GLU A 211 -7.82 -35.49 10.99
C GLU A 211 -7.71 -34.00 10.58
N ALA A 212 -6.89 -33.26 11.32
CA ALA A 212 -6.59 -31.87 10.96
C ALA A 212 -5.90 -31.80 9.59
N PRO A 213 -6.26 -30.82 8.74
CA PRO A 213 -5.65 -30.68 7.43
C PRO A 213 -4.17 -30.31 7.57
N GLN A 214 -3.32 -31.00 6.83
CA GLN A 214 -1.88 -30.77 6.75
C GLN A 214 -1.49 -29.96 5.50
N ASN A 215 -2.28 -30.09 4.43
CA ASN A 215 -2.03 -29.49 3.13
C ASN A 215 -3.34 -28.92 2.55
N TRP A 216 -3.23 -28.00 1.62
CA TRP A 216 -4.37 -27.41 0.93
C TRP A 216 -5.25 -28.44 0.25
N ILE A 217 -4.66 -29.51 -0.30
CA ILE A 217 -5.39 -30.61 -0.95
C ILE A 217 -6.28 -31.38 0.04
N ASP A 218 -5.95 -31.40 1.33
CA ASP A 218 -6.79 -32.05 2.33
C ASP A 218 -8.16 -31.40 2.47
N LEU A 219 -8.26 -30.09 2.17
CA LEU A 219 -9.51 -29.34 2.21
C LEU A 219 -10.51 -29.76 1.14
N THR A 220 -10.09 -30.53 0.13
CA THR A 220 -10.98 -31.06 -0.93
C THR A 220 -11.70 -32.34 -0.49
N LYS A 221 -11.36 -32.92 0.69
CA LYS A 221 -12.04 -34.11 1.20
C LYS A 221 -13.52 -33.82 1.47
N PRO A 222 -14.42 -34.74 1.11
CA PRO A 222 -15.88 -34.55 1.27
C PRO A 222 -16.30 -34.17 2.70
N ALA A 223 -15.56 -34.63 3.70
CA ALA A 223 -15.81 -34.35 5.12
C ALA A 223 -15.75 -32.86 5.48
N TYR A 224 -15.07 -32.03 4.68
CA TYR A 224 -14.99 -30.60 4.87
C TYR A 224 -16.08 -29.80 4.12
N PHE A 225 -16.93 -30.49 3.34
CA PHE A 225 -17.97 -29.83 2.58
C PHE A 225 -18.88 -28.97 3.48
N GLY A 226 -19.13 -27.71 3.09
CA GLY A 226 -19.93 -26.76 3.83
C GLY A 226 -19.32 -26.25 5.16
N THR A 227 -18.03 -26.54 5.42
CA THR A 227 -17.31 -26.10 6.65
C THR A 227 -16.14 -25.18 6.39
N LEU A 228 -15.79 -24.93 5.12
CA LEU A 228 -14.66 -24.09 4.71
C LEU A 228 -15.08 -22.63 4.60
N VAL A 229 -14.18 -21.76 5.04
CA VAL A 229 -14.26 -20.31 4.80
C VAL A 229 -12.97 -19.90 4.10
N LEU A 230 -13.11 -19.24 2.96
CA LEU A 230 -11.99 -18.74 2.17
C LEU A 230 -12.17 -17.24 1.94
N ALA A 231 -11.05 -16.53 1.79
CA ALA A 231 -11.11 -15.18 1.25
C ALA A 231 -11.66 -15.23 -0.19
N ASP A 232 -12.44 -14.24 -0.55
CA ASP A 232 -12.96 -14.12 -1.92
C ASP A 232 -11.80 -13.86 -2.88
N PRO A 233 -11.49 -14.80 -3.81
CA PRO A 233 -10.35 -14.65 -4.71
C PRO A 233 -10.55 -13.56 -5.78
N THR A 234 -11.74 -12.96 -5.82
CA THR A 234 -12.07 -11.90 -6.80
C THR A 234 -11.96 -10.49 -6.21
N LYS A 235 -11.58 -10.37 -4.94
CA LYS A 235 -11.46 -9.07 -4.23
C LYS A 235 -10.05 -8.76 -3.82
#